data_0ebaff368d32b1a36720ebb1dbc7c2db
#
_entry.id   0ebaff368d32b1a36720ebb1dbc7c2db
#
_cell.length_a   1.000
_cell.length_b   1.000
_cell.length_c   1.000
_cell.angle_alpha   90.00
_cell.angle_beta   90.00
_cell.angle_gamma   90.00
#
_symmetry.space_group_name_H-M   'P 1'
#
loop_
_entity.id
_entity.type
_entity.pdbx_description
1 polymer ?
#
loop_
_entity_poly.entity_id
_entity_poly.type
_entity_poly.pdbx_seq_one_letter_code
_entity_poly.pdbx_strand_id
1 'polypeptide(L)'
;MRSATIQRDTKETQIGGTLKIEGRGRYEISTGIRFLDHMLELFAKHGGFDLKLMAHGDLDVDQHHTVEDAGIVLGQLFAKALGDRRGINRAGYFVLPMDETLAVVALDLGGRPALVYRDLVRVRLVGDLQTELVEDFFGGFVNHAGANLHARVLYGRSNHHKIEAIFKCFARAMKYACSTDRRLRDQLPSTKGLL
;
A
#
# COMPACT_ATOMS: atom_id res chain seq x y z
N MET A 1 -4.25 1.04 20.42
CA MET A 1 -4.70 0.51 19.12
C MET A 1 -4.46 1.61 18.10
N ARG A 2 -3.61 1.34 17.07
CA ARG A 2 -3.21 2.35 16.09
C ARG A 2 -4.23 2.39 14.95
N SER A 3 -4.92 3.53 14.84
CA SER A 3 -5.97 3.71 13.82
C SER A 3 -5.98 5.15 13.33
N ALA A 4 -6.50 5.35 12.12
CA ALA A 4 -6.63 6.66 11.51
C ALA A 4 -7.89 6.74 10.65
N THR A 5 -8.36 7.96 10.47
CA THR A 5 -9.38 8.32 9.48
C THR A 5 -8.88 9.52 8.70
N ILE A 6 -9.04 9.47 7.37
CA ILE A 6 -8.68 10.53 6.42
C ILE A 6 -9.88 10.80 5.51
N GLN A 7 -10.08 12.05 5.20
CA GLN A 7 -10.94 12.51 4.11
C GLN A 7 -10.09 13.45 3.25
N ARG A 8 -10.05 13.21 1.95
CA ARG A 8 -9.35 14.00 0.94
C ARG A 8 -10.34 14.34 -0.19
N ASP A 9 -10.62 15.61 -0.33
CA ASP A 9 -11.52 16.12 -1.36
C ASP A 9 -10.74 17.09 -2.26
N THR A 10 -10.78 16.84 -3.55
CA THR A 10 -10.26 17.69 -4.61
C THR A 10 -11.38 18.03 -5.59
N LYS A 11 -11.07 18.69 -6.68
CA LYS A 11 -12.03 18.87 -7.77
C LYS A 11 -12.22 17.61 -8.62
N GLU A 12 -11.27 16.69 -8.55
CA GLU A 12 -11.16 15.48 -9.37
C GLU A 12 -11.61 14.22 -8.61
N THR A 13 -11.35 14.19 -7.29
CA THR A 13 -11.63 13.01 -6.46
C THR A 13 -12.19 13.39 -5.09
N GLN A 14 -13.01 12.50 -4.53
CA GLN A 14 -13.46 12.53 -3.14
C GLN A 14 -13.17 11.15 -2.54
N ILE A 15 -12.19 11.07 -1.63
CA ILE A 15 -11.74 9.78 -1.08
C ILE A 15 -11.73 9.83 0.43
N GLY A 16 -12.55 8.97 1.05
CA GLY A 16 -12.59 8.74 2.48
C GLY A 16 -12.02 7.37 2.86
N GLY A 17 -11.25 7.31 3.94
CA GLY A 17 -10.72 6.05 4.41
C GLY A 17 -10.58 5.96 5.92
N THR A 18 -10.64 4.73 6.43
CA THR A 18 -10.28 4.38 7.80
C THR A 18 -9.35 3.17 7.81
N LEU A 19 -8.34 3.21 8.67
CA LEU A 19 -7.37 2.14 8.84
C LEU A 19 -7.25 1.79 10.32
N LYS A 20 -7.16 0.48 10.59
CA LYS A 20 -6.75 -0.07 11.87
C LYS A 20 -5.61 -1.05 11.65
N ILE A 21 -4.43 -0.72 12.19
CA ILE A 21 -3.21 -1.53 11.98
C ILE A 21 -3.35 -2.89 12.65
N GLU A 22 -3.78 -2.96 13.92
CA GLU A 22 -4.08 -4.20 14.64
C GLU A 22 -5.49 -4.69 14.28
N GLY A 23 -5.74 -4.93 13.00
CA GLY A 23 -7.01 -5.42 12.47
C GLY A 23 -7.11 -6.94 12.42
N ARG A 24 -8.14 -7.41 11.71
CA ARG A 24 -8.41 -8.84 11.43
C ARG A 24 -8.52 -9.12 9.92
N GLY A 25 -8.11 -8.17 9.09
CA GLY A 25 -8.23 -8.26 7.63
C GLY A 25 -9.66 -8.05 7.14
N ARG A 26 -10.45 -7.21 7.80
CA ARG A 26 -11.76 -6.77 7.33
C ARG A 26 -11.59 -5.63 6.35
N TYR A 27 -12.40 -5.62 5.31
CA TYR A 27 -12.32 -4.56 4.30
C TYR A 27 -13.70 -4.13 3.81
N GLU A 28 -13.78 -2.88 3.41
CA GLU A 28 -14.89 -2.26 2.71
C GLU A 28 -14.28 -1.30 1.70
N ILE A 29 -14.18 -1.71 0.43
CA ILE A 29 -13.43 -1.00 -0.60
C ILE A 29 -14.34 -0.73 -1.79
N SER A 30 -14.32 0.50 -2.29
CA SER A 30 -15.01 0.89 -3.52
C SER A 30 -14.29 2.09 -4.14
N THR A 31 -13.58 1.87 -5.25
CA THR A 31 -12.88 2.93 -6.00
C THR A 31 -13.51 3.21 -7.34
N GLY A 32 -14.49 2.40 -7.74
CA GLY A 32 -15.03 2.42 -9.10
C GLY A 32 -14.19 1.63 -10.12
N ILE A 33 -13.03 1.10 -9.70
CA ILE A 33 -12.12 0.27 -10.52
C ILE A 33 -12.00 -1.08 -9.83
N ARG A 34 -12.73 -2.08 -10.34
CA ARG A 34 -12.92 -3.35 -9.60
C ARG A 34 -11.63 -4.13 -9.37
N PHE A 35 -10.68 -4.06 -10.30
CA PHE A 35 -9.39 -4.73 -10.11
C PHE A 35 -8.54 -4.04 -9.03
N LEU A 36 -8.58 -2.71 -8.92
CA LEU A 36 -7.93 -1.98 -7.82
C LEU A 36 -8.58 -2.33 -6.48
N ASP A 37 -9.93 -2.38 -6.43
CA ASP A 37 -10.65 -2.83 -5.22
C ASP A 37 -10.14 -4.19 -4.77
N HIS A 38 -10.05 -5.16 -5.68
CA HIS A 38 -9.53 -6.49 -5.41
C HIS A 38 -8.09 -6.46 -4.85
N MET A 39 -7.21 -5.64 -5.39
CA MET A 39 -5.84 -5.48 -4.88
C MET A 39 -5.82 -4.92 -3.45
N LEU A 40 -6.68 -3.96 -3.13
CA LEU A 40 -6.77 -3.37 -1.80
C LEU A 40 -7.46 -4.32 -0.79
N GLU A 41 -8.43 -5.12 -1.23
CA GLU A 41 -9.02 -6.21 -0.44
C GLU A 41 -7.95 -7.24 -0.03
N LEU A 42 -7.10 -7.65 -0.98
CA LEU A 42 -5.96 -8.55 -0.73
C LEU A 42 -4.94 -7.91 0.21
N PHE A 43 -4.63 -6.63 0.02
CA PHE A 43 -3.75 -5.89 0.90
C PHE A 43 -4.27 -5.89 2.34
N ALA A 44 -5.53 -5.55 2.55
CA ALA A 44 -6.14 -5.59 3.88
C ALA A 44 -6.11 -7.00 4.49
N LYS A 45 -6.50 -8.01 3.71
CA LYS A 45 -6.58 -9.40 4.16
C LYS A 45 -5.23 -9.98 4.53
N HIS A 46 -4.24 -9.89 3.63
CA HIS A 46 -2.90 -10.45 3.85
C HIS A 46 -2.07 -9.66 4.87
N GLY A 47 -2.31 -8.34 4.98
CA GLY A 47 -1.72 -7.49 6.01
C GLY A 47 -2.36 -7.68 7.39
N GLY A 48 -3.59 -8.18 7.44
CA GLY A 48 -4.36 -8.27 8.68
C GLY A 48 -4.87 -6.91 9.16
N PHE A 49 -4.90 -5.92 8.25
CA PHE A 49 -5.43 -4.58 8.52
C PHE A 49 -6.95 -4.56 8.41
N ASP A 50 -7.64 -3.78 9.26
CA ASP A 50 -9.02 -3.43 8.94
C ASP A 50 -8.98 -2.12 8.13
N LEU A 51 -9.46 -2.16 6.88
CA LEU A 51 -9.39 -1.06 5.92
C LEU A 51 -10.77 -0.77 5.32
N LYS A 52 -11.22 0.47 5.45
CA LYS A 52 -12.29 1.02 4.63
C LYS A 52 -11.69 2.09 3.72
N LEU A 53 -12.01 2.06 2.42
CA LEU A 53 -11.59 3.06 1.45
C LEU A 53 -12.69 3.22 0.39
N MET A 54 -13.29 4.41 0.38
CA MET A 54 -14.35 4.76 -0.55
C MET A 54 -13.85 5.93 -1.39
N ALA A 55 -13.78 5.75 -2.71
CA ALA A 55 -13.38 6.76 -3.65
C ALA A 55 -14.48 7.05 -4.66
N HIS A 56 -14.65 8.32 -4.98
CA HIS A 56 -15.44 8.81 -6.08
C HIS A 56 -14.57 9.78 -6.88
N GLY A 57 -14.19 9.40 -8.10
CA GLY A 57 -13.32 10.18 -8.96
C GLY A 57 -13.91 10.37 -10.35
N ASP A 58 -13.27 11.20 -11.13
CA ASP A 58 -13.61 11.57 -12.51
C ASP A 58 -13.19 10.51 -13.53
N LEU A 59 -13.67 9.27 -13.34
CA LEU A 59 -13.33 8.11 -14.18
C LEU A 59 -13.73 8.26 -15.66
N ASP A 60 -14.58 9.21 -15.98
CA ASP A 60 -14.94 9.61 -17.34
C ASP A 60 -13.80 10.38 -18.04
N VAL A 61 -12.90 10.98 -17.28
CA VAL A 61 -11.66 11.58 -17.77
C VAL A 61 -10.59 10.51 -17.94
N ASP A 62 -10.15 9.91 -16.81
CA ASP A 62 -9.16 8.84 -16.75
C ASP A 62 -9.17 8.19 -15.34
N GLN A 63 -8.50 7.06 -15.18
CA GLN A 63 -8.33 6.40 -13.88
C GLN A 63 -7.20 7.00 -13.04
N HIS A 64 -6.30 7.79 -13.62
CA HIS A 64 -5.07 8.27 -13.00
C HIS A 64 -5.33 8.96 -11.65
N HIS A 65 -6.19 9.98 -11.64
CA HIS A 65 -6.47 10.74 -10.43
C HIS A 65 -7.00 9.85 -9.29
N THR A 66 -7.90 8.93 -9.60
CA THR A 66 -8.49 8.02 -8.61
C THR A 66 -7.46 7.04 -8.06
N VAL A 67 -6.61 6.47 -8.92
CA VAL A 67 -5.61 5.47 -8.53
C VAL A 67 -4.50 6.10 -7.70
N GLU A 68 -3.94 7.23 -8.15
CA GLU A 68 -2.91 7.96 -7.41
C GLU A 68 -3.43 8.43 -6.06
N ASP A 69 -4.60 9.07 -6.03
CA ASP A 69 -5.21 9.61 -4.81
C ASP A 69 -5.60 8.51 -3.81
N ALA A 70 -5.99 7.32 -4.27
CA ALA A 70 -6.18 6.15 -3.40
C ALA A 70 -4.86 5.75 -2.72
N GLY A 71 -3.74 5.79 -3.46
CA GLY A 71 -2.40 5.60 -2.91
C GLY A 71 -2.03 6.67 -1.87
N ILE A 72 -2.31 7.94 -2.17
CA ILE A 72 -2.10 9.07 -1.26
C ILE A 72 -2.86 8.87 0.04
N VAL A 73 -4.17 8.60 -0.04
CA VAL A 73 -5.00 8.39 1.16
C VAL A 73 -4.54 7.20 1.97
N LEU A 74 -4.16 6.08 1.34
CA LEU A 74 -3.60 4.93 2.04
C LEU A 74 -2.30 5.30 2.76
N GLY A 75 -1.41 6.06 2.11
CA GLY A 75 -0.16 6.55 2.69
C GLY A 75 -0.41 7.44 3.92
N GLN A 76 -1.33 8.40 3.81
CA GLN A 76 -1.75 9.29 4.91
C GLN A 76 -2.36 8.51 6.09
N LEU A 77 -3.18 7.50 5.81
CA LEU A 77 -3.76 6.64 6.83
C LEU A 77 -2.67 5.92 7.64
N PHE A 78 -1.66 5.35 6.97
CA PHE A 78 -0.54 4.71 7.66
C PHE A 78 0.33 5.70 8.42
N ALA A 79 0.68 6.83 7.83
CA ALA A 79 1.47 7.87 8.51
C ALA A 79 0.77 8.34 9.80
N LYS A 80 -0.52 8.63 9.72
CA LYS A 80 -1.32 9.09 10.86
C LYS A 80 -1.50 7.99 11.93
N ALA A 81 -1.77 6.74 11.51
CA ALA A 81 -1.96 5.63 12.44
C ALA A 81 -0.66 5.23 13.15
N LEU A 82 0.48 5.35 12.50
CA LEU A 82 1.80 5.03 13.07
C LEU A 82 2.30 6.10 14.06
N GLY A 83 1.84 7.34 13.92
CA GLY A 83 2.27 8.45 14.77
C GLY A 83 3.78 8.65 14.74
N ASP A 84 4.42 8.65 15.90
CA ASP A 84 5.87 8.85 16.05
C ASP A 84 6.74 7.62 15.72
N ARG A 85 6.11 6.51 15.31
CA ARG A 85 6.76 5.26 14.88
C ARG A 85 7.63 4.58 15.95
N ARG A 86 7.40 4.86 17.24
CA ARG A 86 8.13 4.19 18.33
C ARG A 86 7.78 2.71 18.40
N GLY A 87 8.80 1.92 18.67
CA GLY A 87 8.68 0.48 18.90
C GLY A 87 8.33 -0.36 17.69
N ILE A 88 8.17 0.22 16.48
CA ILE A 88 7.90 -0.59 15.26
C ILE A 88 9.16 -1.25 14.74
N ASN A 89 9.02 -2.34 13.98
CA ASN A 89 10.15 -2.96 13.28
C ASN A 89 10.72 -2.05 12.18
N ARG A 90 9.94 -1.10 11.68
CA ARG A 90 10.28 -0.08 10.69
C ARG A 90 10.56 -0.65 9.31
N ALA A 91 11.51 -1.57 9.16
CA ALA A 91 11.79 -2.23 7.89
C ALA A 91 11.04 -3.54 7.79
N GLY A 92 10.57 -3.89 6.59
CA GLY A 92 9.90 -5.15 6.32
C GLY A 92 10.17 -5.62 4.90
N TYR A 93 10.21 -6.93 4.72
CA TYR A 93 10.33 -7.52 3.39
C TYR A 93 9.54 -8.82 3.30
N PHE A 94 9.17 -9.18 2.09
CA PHE A 94 8.53 -10.46 1.81
C PHE A 94 8.85 -10.92 0.39
N VAL A 95 8.98 -12.23 0.22
CA VAL A 95 9.06 -12.91 -1.07
C VAL A 95 7.88 -13.85 -1.16
N LEU A 96 7.09 -13.76 -2.23
CA LEU A 96 5.83 -14.49 -2.35
C LEU A 96 5.68 -15.10 -3.75
N PRO A 97 5.46 -16.42 -3.82
CA PRO A 97 5.02 -17.08 -5.04
C PRO A 97 3.51 -16.91 -5.22
N MET A 98 3.10 -16.69 -6.45
CA MET A 98 1.72 -16.76 -6.91
C MET A 98 1.69 -17.64 -8.15
N ASP A 99 1.40 -18.93 -7.97
CA ASP A 99 1.53 -19.97 -8.98
C ASP A 99 2.90 -19.88 -9.70
N GLU A 100 2.95 -19.52 -10.97
CA GLU A 100 4.16 -19.40 -11.79
C GLU A 100 4.88 -18.05 -11.63
N THR A 101 4.38 -17.16 -10.80
CA THR A 101 4.93 -15.81 -10.59
C THR A 101 5.64 -15.74 -9.26
N LEU A 102 6.79 -15.06 -9.21
CA LEU A 102 7.50 -14.75 -7.99
C LEU A 102 7.73 -13.24 -7.87
N ALA A 103 7.31 -12.66 -6.75
CA ALA A 103 7.52 -11.25 -6.44
C ALA A 103 8.28 -11.06 -5.12
N VAL A 104 8.95 -9.92 -5.00
CA VAL A 104 9.63 -9.46 -3.79
C VAL A 104 9.27 -8.01 -3.52
N VAL A 105 9.01 -7.70 -2.25
CA VAL A 105 8.85 -6.33 -1.76
C VAL A 105 9.73 -6.15 -0.53
N ALA A 106 10.46 -5.04 -0.49
CA ALA A 106 11.17 -4.57 0.70
C ALA A 106 10.81 -3.09 0.93
N LEU A 107 10.59 -2.71 2.18
CA LEU A 107 10.24 -1.35 2.54
C LEU A 107 10.88 -0.90 3.86
N ASP A 108 11.03 0.43 4.00
CA ASP A 108 11.49 1.09 5.22
C ASP A 108 10.57 2.29 5.52
N LEU A 109 9.91 2.28 6.66
CA LEU A 109 9.08 3.38 7.16
C LEU A 109 9.93 4.47 7.81
N GLY A 110 11.00 4.87 7.15
CA GLY A 110 12.06 5.75 7.66
C GLY A 110 11.82 7.25 7.46
N GLY A 111 10.63 7.70 7.07
CA GLY A 111 10.29 9.11 6.88
C GLY A 111 10.75 9.72 5.54
N ARG A 112 11.52 9.01 4.74
CA ARG A 112 12.05 9.49 3.45
C ARG A 112 11.42 8.71 2.30
N PRO A 113 10.64 9.37 1.41
CA PRO A 113 10.01 8.69 0.30
C PRO A 113 11.04 8.27 -0.76
N ALA A 114 10.90 7.04 -1.25
CA ALA A 114 11.57 6.56 -2.45
C ALA A 114 10.80 5.36 -3.02
N LEU A 115 10.64 5.29 -4.33
CA LEU A 115 10.01 4.19 -5.02
C LEU A 115 10.95 3.57 -6.05
N VAL A 116 11.11 2.25 -5.99
CA VAL A 116 11.70 1.45 -7.06
C VAL A 116 10.70 0.37 -7.43
N TYR A 117 10.08 0.50 -8.60
CA TYR A 117 9.02 -0.38 -9.06
C TYR A 117 9.42 -1.12 -10.35
N ARG A 118 9.18 -2.43 -10.42
CA ARG A 118 9.49 -3.28 -11.58
C ARG A 118 8.53 -4.47 -11.63
N ASP A 119 7.39 -4.35 -12.28
CA ASP A 119 6.33 -5.36 -12.31
C ASP A 119 6.41 -6.36 -13.47
N LEU A 120 7.15 -6.04 -14.53
CA LEU A 120 7.22 -6.83 -15.77
C LEU A 120 5.86 -7.00 -16.48
N VAL A 121 4.87 -6.18 -16.19
CA VAL A 121 3.58 -6.16 -16.89
C VAL A 121 3.76 -5.49 -18.25
N ARG A 122 3.13 -6.05 -19.31
CA ARG A 122 3.31 -5.58 -20.70
C ARG A 122 1.97 -5.44 -21.44
N VAL A 123 0.88 -5.31 -20.71
CA VAL A 123 -0.46 -5.09 -21.26
C VAL A 123 -1.02 -3.81 -20.67
N ARG A 124 -1.86 -3.12 -21.45
CA ARG A 124 -2.47 -1.86 -21.01
C ARG A 124 -3.46 -2.06 -19.85
N LEU A 125 -4.21 -3.16 -19.87
CA LEU A 125 -5.26 -3.42 -18.91
C LEU A 125 -5.11 -4.83 -18.30
N VAL A 126 -5.37 -4.93 -17.00
CA VAL A 126 -5.68 -6.16 -16.31
C VAL A 126 -7.00 -5.96 -15.57
N GLY A 127 -8.01 -6.77 -15.92
CA GLY A 127 -9.39 -6.43 -15.56
C GLY A 127 -9.77 -5.08 -16.18
N ASP A 128 -10.25 -4.18 -15.36
CA ASP A 128 -10.58 -2.80 -15.71
C ASP A 128 -9.51 -1.77 -15.31
N LEU A 129 -8.36 -2.21 -14.73
CA LEU A 129 -7.29 -1.31 -14.28
C LEU A 129 -6.24 -1.09 -15.38
N GLN A 130 -5.90 0.16 -15.66
CA GLN A 130 -4.75 0.56 -16.46
C GLN A 130 -3.46 0.23 -15.68
N THR A 131 -2.64 -0.67 -16.23
CA THR A 131 -1.53 -1.28 -15.48
C THR A 131 -0.38 -0.34 -15.15
N GLU A 132 -0.16 0.68 -15.96
CA GLU A 132 0.84 1.73 -15.70
C GLU A 132 0.55 2.49 -14.40
N LEU A 133 -0.72 2.66 -14.03
CA LEU A 133 -1.14 3.40 -12.85
C LEU A 133 -0.84 2.67 -11.52
N VAL A 134 -0.43 1.41 -11.56
CA VAL A 134 0.01 0.71 -10.34
C VAL A 134 1.27 1.35 -9.76
N GLU A 135 2.18 1.85 -10.61
CA GLU A 135 3.35 2.61 -10.16
C GLU A 135 2.95 3.94 -9.52
N ASP A 136 1.95 4.65 -10.08
CA ASP A 136 1.42 5.91 -9.54
C ASP A 136 0.74 5.70 -8.19
N PHE A 137 -0.02 4.62 -8.02
CA PHE A 137 -0.57 4.23 -6.72
C PHE A 137 0.53 4.10 -5.66
N PHE A 138 1.62 3.37 -5.97
CA PHE A 138 2.73 3.21 -5.03
C PHE A 138 3.51 4.52 -4.84
N GLY A 139 3.61 5.36 -5.86
CA GLY A 139 4.17 6.71 -5.77
C GLY A 139 3.40 7.59 -4.77
N GLY A 140 2.08 7.65 -4.92
CA GLY A 140 1.18 8.33 -3.98
C GLY A 140 1.36 7.80 -2.55
N PHE A 141 1.40 6.47 -2.39
CA PHE A 141 1.59 5.84 -1.09
C PHE A 141 2.93 6.21 -0.44
N VAL A 142 4.07 6.04 -1.13
CA VAL A 142 5.39 6.25 -0.50
C VAL A 142 5.62 7.71 -0.11
N ASN A 143 5.15 8.64 -0.94
CA ASN A 143 5.28 10.07 -0.68
C ASN A 143 4.52 10.50 0.58
N HIS A 144 3.36 9.91 0.85
CA HIS A 144 2.50 10.30 1.96
C HIS A 144 2.66 9.41 3.19
N ALA A 145 3.13 8.18 3.03
CA ALA A 145 3.56 7.34 4.14
C ALA A 145 4.95 7.70 4.67
N GLY A 146 5.76 8.45 3.92
CA GLY A 146 7.17 8.67 4.21
C GLY A 146 7.93 7.34 4.21
N ALA A 147 7.76 6.56 3.15
CA ALA A 147 8.29 5.20 3.05
C ALA A 147 9.28 5.05 1.89
N ASN A 148 10.28 4.22 2.10
CA ASN A 148 11.09 3.65 1.02
C ASN A 148 10.41 2.35 0.58
N LEU A 149 10.13 2.16 -0.70
CA LEU A 149 9.51 0.94 -1.23
C LEU A 149 10.25 0.45 -2.46
N HIS A 150 10.71 -0.79 -2.41
CA HIS A 150 11.23 -1.54 -3.54
C HIS A 150 10.30 -2.70 -3.81
N ALA A 151 9.63 -2.71 -4.97
CA ALA A 151 8.71 -3.75 -5.39
C ALA A 151 9.14 -4.30 -6.76
N ARG A 152 9.31 -5.62 -6.84
CA ARG A 152 9.79 -6.26 -8.06
C ARG A 152 9.14 -7.62 -8.30
N VAL A 153 8.64 -7.84 -9.53
CA VAL A 153 8.39 -9.19 -10.04
C VAL A 153 9.71 -9.75 -10.57
N LEU A 154 10.09 -10.92 -10.10
CA LEU A 154 11.32 -11.60 -10.54
C LEU A 154 11.08 -12.34 -11.85
N TYR A 155 9.95 -13.04 -11.95
CA TYR A 155 9.44 -13.72 -13.15
C TYR A 155 7.96 -14.02 -12.98
N GLY A 156 7.30 -14.34 -14.09
CA GLY A 156 5.89 -14.73 -14.15
C GLY A 156 5.33 -14.59 -15.55
N ARG A 157 4.27 -15.32 -15.86
CA ARG A 157 3.58 -15.28 -17.14
C ARG A 157 2.32 -14.42 -17.07
N SER A 158 1.46 -14.66 -16.09
CA SER A 158 0.18 -13.96 -15.94
C SER A 158 0.38 -12.53 -15.42
N ASN A 159 -0.12 -11.53 -16.16
CA ASN A 159 -0.04 -10.13 -15.72
C ASN A 159 -0.91 -9.87 -14.48
N HIS A 160 -2.04 -10.59 -14.33
CA HIS A 160 -2.85 -10.58 -13.11
C HIS A 160 -2.01 -11.06 -11.90
N HIS A 161 -1.38 -12.24 -12.00
CA HIS A 161 -0.57 -12.80 -10.92
C HIS A 161 0.61 -11.90 -10.55
N LYS A 162 1.21 -11.19 -11.51
CA LYS A 162 2.31 -10.24 -11.24
C LYS A 162 1.86 -9.09 -10.33
N ILE A 163 0.75 -8.43 -10.67
CA ILE A 163 0.23 -7.32 -9.86
C ILE A 163 -0.23 -7.84 -8.51
N GLU A 164 -1.02 -8.92 -8.49
CA GLU A 164 -1.53 -9.50 -7.25
C GLU A 164 -0.40 -9.95 -6.30
N ALA A 165 0.66 -10.58 -6.83
CA ALA A 165 1.81 -10.99 -6.03
C ALA A 165 2.51 -9.80 -5.37
N ILE A 166 2.66 -8.65 -6.08
CA ILE A 166 3.21 -7.42 -5.51
C ILE A 166 2.33 -6.92 -4.36
N PHE A 167 1.00 -6.82 -4.53
CA PHE A 167 0.11 -6.34 -3.47
C PHE A 167 0.10 -7.27 -2.24
N LYS A 168 0.13 -8.58 -2.43
CA LYS A 168 0.27 -9.55 -1.32
C LYS A 168 1.62 -9.43 -0.61
N CYS A 169 2.72 -9.30 -1.37
CA CYS A 169 4.05 -9.05 -0.81
C CYS A 169 4.07 -7.75 0.00
N PHE A 170 3.54 -6.67 -0.57
CA PHE A 170 3.44 -5.36 0.06
C PHE A 170 2.65 -5.43 1.37
N ALA A 171 1.51 -6.10 1.37
CA ALA A 171 0.69 -6.31 2.57
C ALA A 171 1.47 -7.00 3.70
N ARG A 172 2.22 -8.06 3.35
CA ARG A 172 3.03 -8.83 4.32
C ARG A 172 4.21 -8.04 4.83
N ALA A 173 4.92 -7.32 3.95
CA ALA A 173 6.04 -6.46 4.33
C ALA A 173 5.57 -5.31 5.24
N MET A 174 4.45 -4.66 4.90
CA MET A 174 3.82 -3.64 5.75
C MET A 174 3.41 -4.18 7.11
N LYS A 175 2.79 -5.36 7.16
CA LYS A 175 2.44 -6.01 8.43
C LYS A 175 3.64 -6.15 9.33
N TYR A 176 4.77 -6.63 8.81
CA TYR A 176 5.99 -6.83 9.59
C TYR A 176 6.59 -5.48 10.00
N ALA A 177 6.73 -4.53 9.08
CA ALA A 177 7.28 -3.21 9.35
C ALA A 177 6.49 -2.45 10.43
N CYS A 178 5.15 -2.57 10.40
CA CYS A 178 4.27 -1.95 11.40
C CYS A 178 4.22 -2.70 12.74
N SER A 179 4.67 -3.97 12.81
CA SER A 179 4.67 -4.75 14.04
C SER A 179 5.59 -4.13 15.08
N THR A 180 5.20 -4.24 16.36
CA THR A 180 5.97 -3.68 17.48
C THR A 180 6.82 -4.76 18.17
N ASP A 181 8.08 -4.42 18.49
CA ASP A 181 8.90 -5.21 19.40
C ASP A 181 8.68 -4.69 20.84
N ARG A 182 8.20 -5.59 21.73
CA ARG A 182 7.91 -5.24 23.12
C ARG A 182 9.13 -4.75 23.88
N ARG A 183 10.34 -5.21 23.52
CA ARG A 183 11.61 -4.82 24.14
C ARG A 183 12.03 -3.39 23.79
N LEU A 184 11.55 -2.88 22.64
CA LEU A 184 11.93 -1.59 22.06
C LEU A 184 10.76 -0.60 22.03
N ARG A 185 9.69 -0.87 22.78
CA ARG A 185 8.39 -0.20 22.69
C ARG A 185 8.49 1.34 22.73
N ASP A 186 9.36 1.87 23.56
CA ASP A 186 9.49 3.32 23.75
C ASP A 186 10.67 3.92 22.97
N GLN A 187 11.37 3.09 22.19
CA GLN A 187 12.52 3.53 21.41
C GLN A 187 12.12 3.89 19.98
N LEU A 188 12.69 4.97 19.49
CA LEU A 188 12.63 5.29 18.08
C LEU A 188 13.61 4.36 17.34
N PRO A 189 13.19 3.62 16.29
CA PRO A 189 14.08 2.72 15.55
C PRO A 189 15.00 3.49 14.60
N SER A 190 15.81 4.41 15.17
CA SER A 190 16.71 5.29 14.44
C SER A 190 17.87 5.74 15.34
N THR A 191 19.10 5.59 14.87
CA THR A 191 20.30 6.12 15.53
C THR A 191 20.41 7.64 15.45
N LYS A 192 19.62 8.27 14.57
CA LYS A 192 19.61 9.73 14.37
C LYS A 192 18.66 10.45 15.34
N GLY A 193 17.86 9.73 16.12
CA GLY A 193 16.87 10.31 17.03
C GLY A 193 15.63 10.92 16.33
N LEU A 194 15.49 10.72 15.03
CA LEU A 194 14.33 11.17 14.23
C LEU A 194 14.04 10.18 13.08
N LEU A 195 12.81 10.20 12.58
CA LEU A 195 12.32 9.51 11.39
C LEU A 195 11.53 10.46 10.50
#